data_e80ec8787b00dfc88dd7b30c7e943b74
#
_entry.id   e80ec8787b00dfc88dd7b30c7e943b74
#
_cell.length_a   1.000
_cell.length_b   1.000
_cell.length_c   1.000
_cell.angle_alpha   90.00
_cell.angle_beta   90.00
_cell.angle_gamma   90.00
#
_symmetry.space_group_name_H-M   'P 1'
#
loop_
_entity.id
_entity.type
_entity.pdbx_description
1 polymer ?
#
loop_
_entity_poly.entity_id
_entity_poly.type
_entity_poly.pdbx_seq_one_letter_code
_entity_poly.pdbx_strand_id
1 'polypeptide(L)'
;LDSNIPEKLRKEIKERTKGNAHYTEVYRVAKWGIIEEKVFLSTYGELLADILPNDPEKYPMDEIGTYSTSVYTGREPCDKYISCLKRSKRLKKTYPYPVVIKGKTSKGCVELTVNRDKEADPEHIDWWIYDGKRSNVMQDFIIAPQNQE
;
A
#
# COMPACT_ATOMS: atom_id res chain seq x y z
N LEU A 1 11.87 -10.66 3.54
CA LEU A 1 10.53 -10.70 2.97
C LEU A 1 9.63 -11.65 3.76
N ASP A 2 8.33 -11.40 3.68
CA ASP A 2 7.31 -12.20 4.36
C ASP A 2 7.36 -13.67 3.90
N SER A 3 7.37 -14.60 4.87
CA SER A 3 7.38 -16.03 4.59
C SER A 3 6.11 -16.52 3.90
N ASN A 4 5.00 -15.75 3.97
CA ASN A 4 3.76 -16.08 3.27
C ASN A 4 3.86 -15.85 1.76
N ILE A 5 4.86 -15.13 1.30
CA ILE A 5 5.09 -14.94 -0.13
C ILE A 5 5.74 -16.22 -0.69
N PRO A 6 5.17 -16.83 -1.75
CA PRO A 6 5.80 -18.01 -2.35
C PRO A 6 7.27 -17.76 -2.70
N GLU A 7 8.12 -18.75 -2.52
CA GLU A 7 9.57 -18.62 -2.69
C GLU A 7 9.94 -18.07 -4.07
N LYS A 8 9.28 -18.55 -5.11
CA LYS A 8 9.50 -18.08 -6.48
C LYS A 8 9.26 -16.57 -6.60
N LEU A 9 8.21 -16.06 -5.97
CA LEU A 9 7.87 -14.64 -5.99
C LEU A 9 8.83 -13.84 -5.13
N ARG A 10 9.29 -14.37 -4.00
CA ARG A 10 10.31 -13.69 -3.18
C ARG A 10 11.60 -13.49 -3.96
N LYS A 11 12.00 -14.48 -4.75
CA LYS A 11 13.18 -14.36 -5.63
C LYS A 11 12.97 -13.28 -6.68
N GLU A 12 11.81 -13.26 -7.30
CA GLU A 12 11.46 -12.26 -8.30
C GLU A 12 11.50 -10.85 -7.70
N ILE A 13 10.90 -10.65 -6.51
CA ILE A 13 10.91 -9.36 -5.82
C ILE A 13 12.34 -8.90 -5.55
N LYS A 14 13.17 -9.79 -5.00
CA LYS A 14 14.58 -9.46 -4.70
C LYS A 14 15.36 -9.05 -5.94
N GLU A 15 15.17 -9.78 -7.03
CA GLU A 15 15.84 -9.49 -8.30
C GLU A 15 15.40 -8.15 -8.87
N ARG A 16 14.09 -7.88 -8.90
CA ARG A 16 13.54 -6.66 -9.47
C ARG A 16 13.87 -5.41 -8.65
N THR A 17 14.00 -5.55 -7.35
CA THR A 17 14.19 -4.41 -6.44
C THR A 17 15.65 -4.15 -6.10
N LYS A 18 16.57 -4.97 -6.58
CA LYS A 18 18.00 -4.85 -6.31
C LYS A 18 18.51 -3.48 -6.71
N GLY A 19 19.08 -2.76 -5.75
CA GLY A 19 19.62 -1.43 -5.98
C GLY A 19 18.61 -0.30 -6.01
N ASN A 20 17.32 -0.57 -5.85
CA ASN A 20 16.30 0.48 -5.81
C ASN A 20 16.38 1.24 -4.49
N ALA A 21 16.46 2.56 -4.59
CA ALA A 21 16.48 3.43 -3.40
C ALA A 21 15.08 3.56 -2.82
N HIS A 22 15.01 3.72 -1.50
CA HIS A 22 13.78 4.06 -0.82
C HIS A 22 13.33 5.49 -1.15
N TYR A 23 12.03 5.73 -1.04
CA TYR A 23 11.43 7.04 -1.29
C TYR A 23 11.37 7.83 0.01
N THR A 24 11.74 9.11 -0.06
CA THR A 24 11.74 10.00 1.11
C THR A 24 10.36 10.56 1.43
N GLU A 25 9.46 10.57 0.45
CA GLU A 25 8.09 11.02 0.67
C GLU A 25 7.12 10.20 -0.17
N VAL A 26 6.21 9.51 0.50
CA VAL A 26 5.14 8.73 -0.13
C VAL A 26 3.84 8.99 0.61
N TYR A 27 2.72 8.68 -0.06
CA TYR A 27 1.37 8.92 0.44
C TYR A 27 0.57 7.62 0.43
N ARG A 28 -0.29 7.47 1.43
CA ARG A 28 -1.19 6.32 1.56
C ARG A 28 -2.46 6.77 2.26
N VAL A 29 -3.55 6.02 2.09
CA VAL A 29 -4.80 6.28 2.81
C VAL A 29 -4.84 5.43 4.08
N ALA A 30 -5.06 6.09 5.21
CA ALA A 30 -5.41 5.43 6.45
C ALA A 30 -6.94 5.40 6.54
N LYS A 31 -7.54 4.26 6.20
CA LYS A 31 -9.00 4.12 6.08
C LYS A 31 -9.72 4.41 7.38
N TRP A 32 -9.08 4.11 8.50
CA TRP A 32 -9.67 4.24 9.85
C TRP A 32 -9.42 5.59 10.50
N GLY A 33 -8.73 6.51 9.80
CA GLY A 33 -8.49 7.87 10.29
C GLY A 33 -7.33 8.02 11.26
N ILE A 34 -6.64 6.95 11.59
CA ILE A 34 -5.50 6.94 12.50
C ILE A 34 -4.35 6.12 11.90
N ILE A 35 -3.13 6.39 12.36
CA ILE A 35 -1.96 5.63 11.93
C ILE A 35 -1.77 4.46 12.91
N GLU A 36 -1.99 3.25 12.40
CA GLU A 36 -1.83 2.02 13.17
C GLU A 36 -1.26 0.93 12.26
N GLU A 37 -0.83 -0.17 12.83
CA GLU A 37 -0.11 -1.21 12.10
C GLU A 37 -0.90 -1.78 10.93
N LYS A 38 -2.21 -1.99 11.09
CA LYS A 38 -3.05 -2.56 10.02
C LYS A 38 -3.15 -1.67 8.78
N VAL A 39 -2.85 -0.36 8.91
CA VAL A 39 -2.82 0.56 7.76
C VAL A 39 -1.74 0.14 6.76
N PHE A 40 -0.70 -0.56 7.21
CA PHE A 40 0.46 -0.94 6.40
C PHE A 40 0.44 -2.38 5.94
N LEU A 41 -0.68 -3.08 6.08
CA LEU A 41 -0.83 -4.43 5.54
C LEU A 41 -0.68 -4.42 4.02
N SER A 42 -0.09 -5.48 3.48
CA SER A 42 -0.11 -5.72 2.04
C SER A 42 -1.54 -6.03 1.59
N THR A 43 -1.78 -6.02 0.29
CA THR A 43 -3.06 -6.47 -0.27
C THR A 43 -3.40 -7.88 0.24
N TYR A 44 -2.41 -8.78 0.21
CA TYR A 44 -2.59 -10.14 0.74
C TYR A 44 -2.98 -10.13 2.23
N GLY A 45 -2.30 -9.29 3.03
CA GLY A 45 -2.62 -9.13 4.46
C GLY A 45 -4.04 -8.61 4.67
N GLU A 46 -4.49 -7.68 3.84
CA GLU A 46 -5.86 -7.16 3.89
C GLU A 46 -6.89 -8.21 3.50
N LEU A 47 -6.57 -9.09 2.54
CA LEU A 47 -7.43 -10.22 2.19
C LEU A 47 -7.56 -11.20 3.35
N LEU A 48 -6.46 -11.53 4.02
CA LEU A 48 -6.48 -12.41 5.19
C LEU A 48 -7.26 -11.83 6.37
N ALA A 49 -7.25 -10.51 6.50
CA ALA A 49 -7.95 -9.79 7.58
C ALA A 49 -9.41 -9.44 7.23
N ASP A 50 -9.92 -9.91 6.10
CA ASP A 50 -11.26 -9.62 5.59
C ASP A 50 -11.53 -8.13 5.38
N ILE A 51 -10.47 -7.34 5.15
CA ILE A 51 -10.59 -5.91 4.83
C ILE A 51 -10.94 -5.74 3.35
N LEU A 52 -10.40 -6.60 2.50
CA LEU A 52 -10.73 -6.66 1.07
C LEU A 52 -11.54 -7.91 0.76
N PRO A 53 -12.44 -7.85 -0.25
CA PRO A 53 -13.18 -9.02 -0.68
C PRO A 53 -12.26 -10.01 -1.40
N ASN A 54 -12.54 -11.30 -1.25
CA ASN A 54 -11.79 -12.35 -1.95
C ASN A 54 -12.14 -12.31 -3.45
N ASP A 55 -11.20 -11.85 -4.26
CA ASP A 55 -11.36 -11.74 -5.71
C ASP A 55 -10.06 -12.20 -6.38
N PRO A 56 -9.97 -13.51 -6.75
CA PRO A 56 -8.74 -14.06 -7.32
C PRO A 56 -8.34 -13.45 -8.66
N GLU A 57 -9.27 -12.89 -9.43
CA GLU A 57 -8.94 -12.20 -10.69
C GLU A 57 -8.29 -10.86 -10.43
N LYS A 58 -8.79 -10.13 -9.45
CA LYS A 58 -8.27 -8.81 -9.09
C LYS A 58 -6.99 -8.90 -8.26
N TYR A 59 -6.90 -9.92 -7.41
CA TYR A 59 -5.78 -10.12 -6.50
C TYR A 59 -5.17 -11.52 -6.67
N PRO A 60 -4.50 -11.77 -7.81
CA PRO A 60 -3.95 -13.11 -8.07
C PRO A 60 -2.78 -13.45 -7.15
N MET A 61 -2.76 -14.69 -6.67
CA MET A 61 -1.74 -15.15 -5.72
C MET A 61 -0.36 -15.40 -6.36
N ASP A 62 -0.28 -15.39 -7.69
CA ASP A 62 0.97 -15.57 -8.43
C ASP A 62 1.57 -14.25 -8.93
N GLU A 63 1.04 -13.12 -8.49
CA GLU A 63 1.49 -11.78 -8.87
C GLU A 63 2.16 -11.10 -7.67
N ILE A 64 3.37 -10.56 -7.87
CA ILE A 64 4.14 -9.96 -6.77
C ILE A 64 3.44 -8.76 -6.14
N GLY A 65 2.67 -7.99 -6.91
CA GLY A 65 1.94 -6.83 -6.40
C GLY A 65 0.91 -7.16 -5.33
N THR A 66 0.39 -8.39 -5.34
CA THR A 66 -0.58 -8.83 -4.33
C THR A 66 0.02 -8.83 -2.93
N TYR A 67 1.34 -8.99 -2.84
CA TYR A 67 2.05 -9.06 -1.56
C TYR A 67 2.68 -7.75 -1.14
N SER A 68 2.43 -6.66 -1.87
CA SER A 68 2.98 -5.34 -1.55
C SER A 68 1.96 -4.47 -0.85
N THR A 69 2.48 -3.45 -0.16
CA THR A 69 1.70 -2.36 0.39
C THR A 69 1.78 -1.21 -0.62
N SER A 70 0.63 -0.74 -1.11
CA SER A 70 0.58 0.32 -2.11
C SER A 70 0.81 1.68 -1.49
N VAL A 71 1.77 2.43 -2.01
CA VAL A 71 1.98 3.84 -1.68
C VAL A 71 2.16 4.63 -2.97
N TYR A 72 2.15 5.95 -2.89
CA TYR A 72 2.16 6.82 -4.07
C TYR A 72 3.17 7.94 -3.90
N THR A 73 3.77 8.37 -5.00
CA THR A 73 4.73 9.49 -4.98
C THR A 73 4.04 10.84 -4.76
N GLY A 74 2.73 10.94 -5.06
CA GLY A 74 1.94 12.14 -4.82
C GLY A 74 0.64 11.79 -4.13
N ARG A 75 -0.06 12.79 -3.61
CA ARG A 75 -1.27 12.53 -2.83
C ARG A 75 -2.55 12.40 -3.65
N GLU A 76 -2.54 12.82 -4.92
CA GLU A 76 -3.75 12.83 -5.75
C GLU A 76 -4.45 11.47 -5.84
N PRO A 77 -3.74 10.35 -6.06
CA PRO A 77 -4.41 9.04 -6.08
C PRO A 77 -5.09 8.70 -4.74
N CYS A 78 -4.51 9.15 -3.63
CA CYS A 78 -5.11 8.96 -2.30
C CYS A 78 -6.40 9.78 -2.15
N ASP A 79 -6.38 11.03 -2.60
CA ASP A 79 -7.57 11.89 -2.57
C ASP A 79 -8.70 11.30 -3.42
N LYS A 80 -8.38 10.76 -4.58
CA LYS A 80 -9.35 10.08 -5.46
C LYS A 80 -9.93 8.85 -4.76
N TYR A 81 -9.11 8.06 -4.11
CA TYR A 81 -9.55 6.88 -3.38
C TYR A 81 -10.51 7.25 -2.24
N ILE A 82 -10.19 8.29 -1.47
CA ILE A 82 -11.07 8.80 -0.42
C ILE A 82 -12.41 9.24 -0.99
N SER A 83 -12.41 9.92 -2.14
CA SER A 83 -13.64 10.31 -2.82
C SER A 83 -14.48 9.09 -3.20
N CYS A 84 -13.85 8.01 -3.66
CA CYS A 84 -14.55 6.75 -3.95
C CYS A 84 -15.17 6.14 -2.70
N LEU A 85 -14.45 6.15 -1.57
CA LEU A 85 -14.96 5.64 -0.30
C LEU A 85 -16.21 6.42 0.13
N LYS A 86 -16.19 7.73 -0.03
CA LYS A 86 -17.30 8.62 0.36
C LYS A 86 -18.54 8.47 -0.51
N ARG A 87 -18.39 8.01 -1.76
CA ARG A 87 -19.52 7.82 -2.69
C ARG A 87 -20.27 6.51 -2.46
N SER A 88 -19.66 5.54 -1.82
CA SER A 88 -20.29 4.27 -1.51
C SER A 88 -20.95 4.36 -0.13
N LYS A 89 -22.26 4.14 -0.05
CA LYS A 89 -22.97 4.14 1.24
C LYS A 89 -22.37 3.15 2.23
N ARG A 90 -22.05 1.96 1.74
CA ARG A 90 -21.48 0.89 2.58
C ARG A 90 -20.08 1.26 3.08
N LEU A 91 -19.22 1.72 2.17
CA LEU A 91 -17.83 2.07 2.53
C LEU A 91 -17.76 3.33 3.38
N LYS A 92 -18.64 4.32 3.13
CA LYS A 92 -18.73 5.52 3.96
C LYS A 92 -19.11 5.19 5.39
N LYS A 93 -19.98 4.20 5.57
CA LYS A 93 -20.37 3.73 6.91
C LYS A 93 -19.23 3.00 7.60
N THR A 94 -18.50 2.16 6.86
CA THR A 94 -17.39 1.36 7.39
C THR A 94 -16.17 2.24 7.70
N TYR A 95 -15.88 3.22 6.83
CA TYR A 95 -14.72 4.12 6.93
C TYR A 95 -15.20 5.57 6.92
N PRO A 96 -15.77 6.07 8.05
CA PRO A 96 -16.37 7.42 8.04
C PRO A 96 -15.37 8.57 7.95
N TYR A 97 -14.12 8.37 8.36
CA TYR A 97 -13.12 9.44 8.43
C TYR A 97 -11.75 9.04 7.88
N PRO A 98 -11.65 8.58 6.62
CA PRO A 98 -10.35 8.24 6.06
C PRO A 98 -9.50 9.49 5.89
N VAL A 99 -8.19 9.34 6.09
CA VAL A 99 -7.23 10.45 5.94
C VAL A 99 -6.06 10.02 5.07
N VAL A 100 -5.41 10.99 4.43
CA VAL A 100 -4.15 10.78 3.74
C VAL A 100 -3.03 10.89 4.76
N ILE A 101 -2.09 9.94 4.73
CA ILE A 101 -0.89 9.97 5.54
C ILE A 101 0.32 10.07 4.62
N LYS A 102 1.41 10.66 5.12
CA LYS A 102 2.66 10.76 4.38
C LYS A 102 3.84 10.34 5.25
N GLY A 103 4.83 9.79 4.59
CA GLY A 103 6.03 9.32 5.26
C GLY A 103 7.05 8.84 4.25
N LYS A 104 7.97 7.98 4.69
CA LYS A 104 9.01 7.42 3.84
C LYS A 104 8.92 5.90 3.81
N THR A 105 9.44 5.29 2.75
CA THR A 105 9.61 3.84 2.71
C THR A 105 10.90 3.45 3.42
N SER A 106 10.88 2.30 4.06
CA SER A 106 12.03 1.69 4.72
C SER A 106 11.71 0.24 5.03
N LYS A 107 12.67 -0.49 5.57
CA LYS A 107 12.45 -1.85 6.10
C LYS A 107 11.76 -2.78 5.12
N GLY A 108 12.16 -2.72 3.85
CA GLY A 108 11.59 -3.54 2.81
C GLY A 108 12.20 -3.23 1.46
N CYS A 109 11.51 -3.66 0.40
CA CYS A 109 11.90 -3.46 -1.00
C CYS A 109 10.84 -2.60 -1.69
N VAL A 110 11.25 -1.81 -2.68
CA VAL A 110 10.33 -0.93 -3.41
C VAL A 110 10.57 -0.99 -4.92
N GLU A 111 9.48 -0.82 -5.69
CA GLU A 111 9.54 -0.69 -7.14
C GLU A 111 8.40 0.18 -7.63
N LEU A 112 8.68 1.11 -8.55
CA LEU A 112 7.62 1.78 -9.31
C LEU A 112 6.88 0.74 -10.14
N THR A 113 5.58 0.64 -9.96
CA THR A 113 4.78 -0.41 -10.58
C THR A 113 4.80 -0.36 -12.11
N VAL A 114 4.90 0.84 -12.68
CA VAL A 114 5.00 1.01 -14.14
C VAL A 114 6.22 0.32 -14.75
N ASN A 115 7.23 0.00 -13.95
CA ASN A 115 8.41 -0.72 -14.47
C ASN A 115 8.05 -2.12 -14.99
N ARG A 116 6.99 -2.73 -14.49
CA ARG A 116 6.52 -4.04 -14.95
C ARG A 116 5.10 -4.04 -15.53
N ASP A 117 4.31 -3.01 -15.22
CA ASP A 117 2.93 -2.89 -15.69
C ASP A 117 2.69 -1.47 -16.22
N LYS A 118 2.75 -1.32 -17.54
CA LYS A 118 2.64 -0.02 -18.21
C LYS A 118 1.25 0.61 -18.06
N GLU A 119 0.24 -0.17 -17.67
CA GLU A 119 -1.12 0.32 -17.44
C GLU A 119 -1.33 0.84 -16.01
N ALA A 120 -0.36 0.61 -15.12
CA ALA A 120 -0.47 1.06 -13.73
C ALA A 120 -0.41 2.59 -13.62
N ASP A 121 -0.98 3.11 -12.52
CA ASP A 121 -0.83 4.52 -12.17
C ASP A 121 0.67 4.85 -12.10
N PRO A 122 1.15 5.88 -12.81
CA PRO A 122 2.58 6.22 -12.81
C PRO A 122 3.13 6.61 -11.45
N GLU A 123 2.29 6.98 -10.49
CA GLU A 123 2.72 7.33 -9.13
C GLU A 123 2.70 6.13 -8.17
N HIS A 124 2.16 4.98 -8.59
CA HIS A 124 2.02 3.81 -7.74
C HIS A 124 3.36 3.13 -7.50
N ILE A 125 3.65 2.88 -6.21
CA ILE A 125 4.83 2.17 -5.76
C ILE A 125 4.38 0.90 -5.05
N ASP A 126 4.99 -0.23 -5.39
CA ASP A 126 4.89 -1.46 -4.61
C ASP A 126 5.96 -1.43 -3.52
N TRP A 127 5.54 -1.61 -2.28
CA TRP A 127 6.43 -1.63 -1.13
C TRP A 127 6.23 -2.95 -0.38
N TRP A 128 7.24 -3.81 -0.47
CA TRP A 128 7.23 -5.10 0.24
C TRP A 128 7.94 -4.90 1.58
N ILE A 129 7.14 -4.63 2.62
CA ILE A 129 7.64 -4.41 3.97
C ILE A 129 8.12 -5.74 4.54
N TYR A 130 9.29 -5.76 5.16
CA TYR A 130 9.81 -6.98 5.79
C TYR A 130 8.90 -7.42 6.92
N ASP A 131 8.81 -8.74 7.09
CA ASP A 131 8.01 -9.37 8.13
C ASP A 131 8.37 -8.80 9.51
N GLY A 132 7.36 -8.48 10.31
CA GLY A 132 7.56 -7.95 11.66
C GLY A 132 8.00 -6.48 11.72
N LYS A 133 8.08 -5.77 10.60
CA LYS A 133 8.56 -4.39 10.57
C LYS A 133 7.47 -3.32 10.38
N ARG A 134 6.20 -3.71 10.29
CA ARG A 134 5.12 -2.75 10.07
C ARG A 134 4.98 -1.76 11.22
N SER A 135 5.16 -2.20 12.45
CA SER A 135 5.14 -1.30 13.61
C SER A 135 6.28 -0.27 13.58
N ASN A 136 7.42 -0.63 12.98
CA ASN A 136 8.54 0.28 12.81
C ASN A 136 8.25 1.34 11.74
N VAL A 137 7.73 0.91 10.57
CA VAL A 137 7.52 1.84 9.46
C VAL A 137 6.41 2.85 9.77
N MET A 138 5.37 2.46 10.53
CA MET A 138 4.28 3.39 10.85
C MET A 138 4.77 4.62 11.63
N GLN A 139 5.88 4.51 12.36
CA GLN A 139 6.45 5.61 13.13
C GLN A 139 7.03 6.71 12.22
N ASP A 140 7.27 6.42 10.96
CA ASP A 140 7.79 7.37 9.98
C ASP A 140 6.68 8.12 9.24
N PHE A 141 5.42 7.91 9.63
CA PHE A 141 4.26 8.50 8.95
C PHE A 141 3.52 9.49 9.85
N ILE A 142 3.00 10.53 9.23
CA ILE A 142 2.13 11.51 9.88
C ILE A 142 0.87 11.70 9.03
N ILE A 143 -0.17 12.22 9.64
CA ILE A 143 -1.37 12.62 8.89
C ILE A 143 -1.00 13.82 8.05
N ALA A 144 -1.20 13.73 6.73
CA ALA A 144 -0.91 14.83 5.82
C ALA A 144 -1.91 15.98 6.07
N PRO A 145 -1.52 17.24 5.77
CA PRO A 145 -2.48 18.34 5.84
C PRO A 145 -3.72 18.03 5.00
N GLN A 146 -4.89 18.35 5.52
CA GLN A 146 -6.14 18.15 4.80
C GLN A 146 -6.22 19.14 3.64
N ASN A 147 -6.82 18.68 2.51
CA ASN A 147 -7.07 19.58 1.41
C ASN A 147 -8.11 20.62 1.82
N GLN A 148 -7.81 21.87 1.54
CA GLN A 148 -8.76 22.97 1.72
C GLN A 148 -9.53 23.12 0.42
N GLU A 149 -10.82 23.06 0.52
CA GLU A 149 -11.71 23.30 -0.61
C GLU A 149 -12.44 24.61 -0.44
#